data_ed264fc2c8554942f1827052b54720c9
#
_entry.id   ed264fc2c8554942f1827052b54720c9
#
_cell.length_a   1.000
_cell.length_b   1.000
_cell.length_c   1.000
_cell.angle_alpha   90.00
_cell.angle_beta   90.00
_cell.angle_gamma   90.00
#
_symmetry.space_group_name_H-M   'P 1'
#
loop_
_entity.id
_entity.type
_entity.pdbx_description
1 polymer ?
#
loop_
_entity_poly.entity_id
_entity_poly.type
_entity_poly.pdbx_seq_one_letter_code
_entity_poly.pdbx_strand_id
1 'polypeptide(L)'
;MIVFKDYKLLSLSEHKRLLELRNSDEVRLSSNDTSVILLENHLAWCENLESGRYFAIYENEILLGGVNVNNDFWGVFFAPEINPFLKLACAYRFLQKCLESRELLRADIRKTNVKALELNQFFGFKIKAEDSDFFHLELKKANFKTKKKRIKEKIEKFKCYIKGI
;
A
#
# COMPACT_ATOMS: atom_id res chain seq x y z
N MET A 1 1.08 0.09 17.85
CA MET A 1 2.17 -0.43 16.99
C MET A 1 1.56 -0.85 15.66
N ILE A 2 2.15 -0.44 14.54
CA ILE A 2 1.70 -0.83 13.19
C ILE A 2 2.27 -2.23 12.88
N VAL A 3 1.42 -3.13 12.40
CA VAL A 3 1.79 -4.49 11.98
C VAL A 3 1.44 -4.67 10.52
N PHE A 4 2.41 -5.08 9.72
CA PHE A 4 2.20 -5.54 8.35
C PHE A 4 2.19 -7.08 8.38
N LYS A 5 1.03 -7.67 8.16
CA LYS A 5 0.83 -9.13 8.21
C LYS A 5 0.68 -9.67 6.80
N ASP A 6 1.57 -10.59 6.41
CA ASP A 6 1.52 -11.24 5.09
C ASP A 6 0.15 -11.89 4.87
N TYR A 7 -0.40 -11.74 3.66
CA TYR A 7 -1.70 -12.33 3.30
C TYR A 7 -1.71 -13.84 3.51
N LYS A 8 -0.60 -14.53 3.32
CA LYS A 8 -0.48 -15.97 3.56
C LYS A 8 -0.62 -16.39 5.01
N LEU A 9 -0.51 -15.46 5.94
CA LEU A 9 -0.64 -15.68 7.38
C LEU A 9 -2.01 -15.23 7.94
N LEU A 10 -2.90 -14.73 7.09
CA LEU A 10 -4.22 -14.29 7.49
C LEU A 10 -5.13 -15.50 7.78
N SER A 11 -5.94 -15.39 8.82
CA SER A 11 -7.06 -16.30 9.04
C SER A 11 -8.19 -16.03 8.04
N LEU A 12 -9.11 -16.96 7.90
CA LEU A 12 -10.29 -16.76 7.03
C LEU A 12 -11.11 -15.53 7.42
N SER A 13 -11.24 -15.23 8.71
CA SER A 13 -11.96 -14.04 9.18
C SER A 13 -11.22 -12.73 8.83
N GLU A 14 -9.90 -12.75 8.84
CA GLU A 14 -9.08 -11.60 8.42
C GLU A 14 -9.16 -11.40 6.91
N HIS A 15 -9.11 -12.47 6.11
CA HIS A 15 -9.34 -12.39 4.65
C HIS A 15 -10.70 -11.78 4.31
N LYS A 16 -11.77 -12.21 4.99
CA LYS A 16 -13.12 -11.65 4.78
C LYS A 16 -13.16 -10.15 5.05
N ARG A 17 -12.62 -9.70 6.19
CA ARG A 17 -12.59 -8.26 6.54
C ARG A 17 -11.75 -7.44 5.56
N LEU A 18 -10.59 -7.96 5.15
CA LEU A 18 -9.72 -7.31 4.18
C LEU A 18 -10.42 -7.16 2.83
N LEU A 19 -11.09 -8.23 2.38
CA LEU A 19 -11.80 -8.25 1.12
C LEU A 19 -13.02 -7.34 1.14
N GLU A 20 -13.77 -7.30 2.24
CA GLU A 20 -14.88 -6.36 2.45
C GLU A 20 -14.41 -4.90 2.29
N LEU A 21 -13.30 -4.53 2.94
CA LEU A 21 -12.69 -3.22 2.77
C LEU A 21 -12.26 -2.97 1.32
N ARG A 22 -11.59 -3.94 0.68
CA ARG A 22 -11.12 -3.81 -0.71
C ARG A 22 -12.29 -3.64 -1.70
N ASN A 23 -13.41 -4.30 -1.44
CA ASN A 23 -14.61 -4.24 -2.27
C ASN A 23 -15.53 -3.05 -1.95
N SER A 24 -15.28 -2.29 -0.88
CA SER A 24 -16.04 -1.07 -0.61
C SER A 24 -15.90 -0.09 -1.79
N ASP A 25 -16.94 0.65 -2.10
CA ASP A 25 -16.96 1.55 -3.26
C ASP A 25 -15.81 2.57 -3.21
N GLU A 26 -15.52 3.11 -2.03
CA GLU A 26 -14.46 4.11 -1.86
C GLU A 26 -13.07 3.56 -2.19
N VAL A 27 -12.76 2.32 -1.81
CA VAL A 27 -11.48 1.68 -2.13
C VAL A 27 -11.48 1.13 -3.55
N ARG A 28 -12.52 0.38 -3.90
CA ARG A 28 -12.65 -0.31 -5.19
C ARG A 28 -12.58 0.65 -6.37
N LEU A 29 -13.37 1.74 -6.34
CA LEU A 29 -13.43 2.70 -7.45
C LEU A 29 -12.15 3.55 -7.59
N SER A 30 -11.34 3.63 -6.55
CA SER A 30 -10.01 4.27 -6.57
C SER A 30 -8.88 3.31 -6.98
N SER A 31 -9.17 2.02 -7.09
CA SER A 31 -8.17 1.00 -7.44
C SER A 31 -7.96 0.89 -8.95
N ASN A 32 -6.83 0.30 -9.35
CA ASN A 32 -6.53 0.07 -10.77
C ASN A 32 -7.51 -0.93 -11.40
N ASP A 33 -7.87 -1.98 -10.68
CA ASP A 33 -8.97 -2.87 -11.01
C ASP A 33 -10.18 -2.50 -10.15
N THR A 34 -11.28 -2.11 -10.78
CA THR A 34 -12.52 -1.70 -10.12
C THR A 34 -13.54 -2.83 -9.96
N SER A 35 -13.18 -4.06 -10.34
CA SER A 35 -14.05 -5.24 -10.22
C SER A 35 -14.25 -5.63 -8.75
N VAL A 36 -15.41 -6.19 -8.46
CA VAL A 36 -15.68 -6.85 -7.17
C VAL A 36 -14.95 -8.20 -7.16
N ILE A 37 -14.19 -8.45 -6.11
CA ILE A 37 -13.43 -9.69 -5.93
C ILE A 37 -14.27 -10.64 -5.08
N LEU A 38 -14.55 -11.83 -5.59
CA LEU A 38 -15.24 -12.89 -4.83
C LEU A 38 -14.27 -13.56 -3.84
N LEU A 39 -14.79 -13.96 -2.66
CA LEU A 39 -13.96 -14.55 -1.62
C LEU A 39 -13.22 -15.81 -2.09
N GLU A 40 -13.90 -16.68 -2.82
CA GLU A 40 -13.30 -17.90 -3.38
C GLU A 40 -12.12 -17.60 -4.31
N ASN A 41 -12.27 -16.59 -5.20
CA ASN A 41 -11.23 -16.17 -6.11
C ASN A 41 -10.05 -15.54 -5.34
N HIS A 42 -10.34 -14.73 -4.32
CA HIS A 42 -9.33 -14.13 -3.46
C HIS A 42 -8.51 -15.20 -2.73
N LEU A 43 -9.16 -16.20 -2.13
CA LEU A 43 -8.48 -17.26 -1.41
C LEU A 43 -7.61 -18.12 -2.34
N ALA A 44 -8.17 -18.54 -3.49
CA ALA A 44 -7.42 -19.31 -4.49
C ALA A 44 -6.19 -18.53 -5.02
N TRP A 45 -6.34 -17.20 -5.22
CA TRP A 45 -5.23 -16.34 -5.59
C TRP A 45 -4.18 -16.24 -4.48
N CYS A 46 -4.60 -16.08 -3.22
CA CYS A 46 -3.69 -16.03 -2.06
C CYS A 46 -2.87 -17.30 -1.87
N GLU A 47 -3.42 -18.49 -2.16
CA GLU A 47 -2.70 -19.76 -2.09
C GLU A 47 -1.47 -19.77 -3.03
N ASN A 48 -1.59 -19.14 -4.20
CA ASN A 48 -0.55 -19.07 -5.22
C ASN A 48 0.41 -17.87 -5.07
N LEU A 49 0.19 -16.99 -4.09
CA LEU A 49 1.08 -15.86 -3.85
C LEU A 49 2.45 -16.31 -3.34
N GLU A 50 3.48 -15.60 -3.78
CA GLU A 50 4.76 -15.61 -3.08
C GLU A 50 4.64 -14.82 -1.77
N SER A 51 5.21 -15.37 -0.69
CA SER A 51 5.30 -14.67 0.59
C SER A 51 6.10 -13.36 0.47
N GLY A 52 5.74 -12.37 1.27
CA GLY A 52 6.45 -11.08 1.24
C GLY A 52 6.01 -10.12 0.13
N ARG A 53 4.89 -10.40 -0.56
CA ARG A 53 4.39 -9.54 -1.64
C ARG A 53 3.20 -8.68 -1.24
N TYR A 54 2.27 -9.22 -0.44
CA TYR A 54 1.01 -8.58 -0.07
C TYR A 54 0.81 -8.63 1.44
N PHE A 55 0.47 -7.49 2.04
CA PHE A 55 0.31 -7.36 3.48
C PHE A 55 -0.96 -6.63 3.84
N ALA A 56 -1.67 -7.15 4.83
CA ALA A 56 -2.70 -6.41 5.56
C ALA A 56 -2.04 -5.54 6.63
N ILE A 57 -2.50 -4.32 6.78
CA ILE A 57 -1.96 -3.33 7.71
C ILE A 57 -2.89 -3.25 8.91
N TYR A 58 -2.33 -3.45 10.11
CA TYR A 58 -3.08 -3.38 11.37
C TYR A 58 -2.44 -2.38 12.33
N GLU A 59 -3.28 -1.77 13.17
CA GLU A 59 -2.88 -1.10 14.40
C GLU A 59 -3.79 -1.57 15.53
N ASN A 60 -3.20 -2.18 16.60
CA ASN A 60 -3.96 -2.71 17.73
C ASN A 60 -5.15 -3.61 17.29
N GLU A 61 -4.91 -4.54 16.38
CA GLU A 61 -5.89 -5.47 15.78
C GLU A 61 -6.95 -4.82 14.87
N ILE A 62 -6.93 -3.50 14.73
CA ILE A 62 -7.80 -2.78 13.78
C ILE A 62 -7.18 -2.85 12.38
N LEU A 63 -7.94 -3.32 11.40
CA LEU A 63 -7.52 -3.32 10.00
C LEU A 63 -7.50 -1.88 9.46
N LEU A 64 -6.34 -1.42 9.02
CA LEU A 64 -6.16 -0.10 8.43
C LEU A 64 -6.24 -0.10 6.91
N GLY A 65 -5.87 -1.20 6.27
CA GLY A 65 -5.80 -1.31 4.82
C GLY A 65 -4.93 -2.46 4.34
N GLY A 66 -4.48 -2.36 3.10
CA GLY A 66 -3.56 -3.32 2.49
C GLY A 66 -2.46 -2.63 1.70
N VAL A 67 -1.32 -3.29 1.59
CA VAL A 67 -0.16 -2.80 0.83
C VAL A 67 0.52 -3.96 0.13
N ASN A 68 1.08 -3.69 -1.03
CA ASN A 68 1.83 -4.70 -1.77
C ASN A 68 3.05 -4.13 -2.47
N VAL A 69 3.97 -5.02 -2.77
CA VAL A 69 5.03 -4.83 -3.75
C VAL A 69 5.16 -6.10 -4.59
N ASN A 70 4.86 -6.01 -5.87
CA ASN A 70 5.00 -7.12 -6.80
C ASN A 70 5.94 -6.71 -7.93
N ASN A 71 7.04 -7.45 -8.10
CA ASN A 71 8.20 -6.96 -8.82
C ASN A 71 8.63 -5.60 -8.24
N ASP A 72 8.64 -4.55 -9.05
CA ASP A 72 8.93 -3.18 -8.57
C ASP A 72 7.68 -2.33 -8.38
N PHE A 73 6.49 -2.87 -8.68
CA PHE A 73 5.23 -2.14 -8.53
C PHE A 73 4.71 -2.24 -7.10
N TRP A 74 4.53 -1.09 -6.47
CA TRP A 74 3.88 -1.00 -5.17
C TRP A 74 2.46 -0.46 -5.28
N GLY A 75 1.63 -0.82 -4.34
CA GLY A 75 0.30 -0.30 -4.19
C GLY A 75 -0.13 -0.28 -2.73
N VAL A 76 -1.04 0.61 -2.39
CA VAL A 76 -1.59 0.74 -1.05
C VAL A 76 -3.03 1.22 -1.11
N PHE A 77 -3.86 0.68 -0.22
CA PHE A 77 -5.19 1.23 0.04
C PHE A 77 -5.43 1.28 1.56
N PHE A 78 -6.26 2.21 1.99
CA PHE A 78 -6.60 2.41 3.39
C PHE A 78 -8.10 2.54 3.56
N ALA A 79 -8.59 2.16 4.73
CA ALA A 79 -9.93 2.51 5.14
C ALA A 79 -10.06 4.05 5.17
N PRO A 80 -11.21 4.60 4.74
CA PRO A 80 -11.38 6.04 4.54
C PRO A 80 -11.14 6.86 5.81
N GLU A 81 -11.62 6.38 6.94
CA GLU A 81 -11.61 7.04 8.25
C GLU A 81 -10.24 7.11 8.92
N ILE A 82 -9.23 6.42 8.38
CA ILE A 82 -7.90 6.37 9.01
C ILE A 82 -7.23 7.74 8.96
N ASN A 83 -6.64 8.10 10.11
CA ASN A 83 -5.90 9.35 10.27
C ASN A 83 -4.83 9.51 9.17
N PRO A 84 -4.77 10.68 8.49
CA PRO A 84 -3.81 10.92 7.40
C PRO A 84 -2.35 10.72 7.78
N PHE A 85 -1.95 11.07 9.01
CA PHE A 85 -0.56 10.83 9.46
C PHE A 85 -0.25 9.36 9.65
N LEU A 86 -1.25 8.55 10.05
CA LEU A 86 -1.09 7.11 10.16
C LEU A 86 -0.95 6.47 8.76
N LYS A 87 -1.75 6.93 7.79
CA LYS A 87 -1.61 6.52 6.37
C LYS A 87 -0.19 6.82 5.85
N LEU A 88 0.31 8.04 6.09
CA LEU A 88 1.66 8.43 5.72
C LEU A 88 2.73 7.57 6.41
N ALA A 89 2.57 7.29 7.71
CA ALA A 89 3.52 6.47 8.46
C ALA A 89 3.59 5.03 7.92
N CYS A 90 2.44 4.42 7.66
CA CYS A 90 2.36 3.09 7.06
C CYS A 90 3.05 3.04 5.69
N ALA A 91 2.69 3.95 4.79
CA ALA A 91 3.28 4.03 3.45
C ALA A 91 4.80 4.27 3.50
N TYR A 92 5.25 5.22 4.33
CA TYR A 92 6.67 5.52 4.51
C TYR A 92 7.47 4.30 4.97
N ARG A 93 7.00 3.61 6.02
CA ARG A 93 7.70 2.45 6.58
C ARG A 93 7.76 1.29 5.60
N PHE A 94 6.68 1.06 4.86
CA PHE A 94 6.67 0.02 3.84
C PHE A 94 7.62 0.35 2.68
N LEU A 95 7.58 1.57 2.15
CA LEU A 95 8.51 2.02 1.10
C LEU A 95 9.97 1.96 1.55
N GLN A 96 10.25 2.39 2.79
CA GLN A 96 11.58 2.30 3.38
C GLN A 96 12.09 0.85 3.37
N LYS A 97 11.25 -0.10 3.78
CA LYS A 97 11.59 -1.53 3.78
C LYS A 97 11.81 -2.07 2.37
N CYS A 98 10.94 -1.72 1.43
CA CYS A 98 11.11 -2.13 0.03
C CYS A 98 12.43 -1.64 -0.58
N LEU A 99 12.84 -0.42 -0.26
CA LEU A 99 14.06 0.20 -0.79
C LEU A 99 15.34 -0.29 -0.11
N GLU A 100 15.27 -1.13 0.94
CA GLU A 100 16.44 -1.82 1.47
C GLU A 100 17.07 -2.75 0.43
N SER A 101 16.24 -3.42 -0.37
CA SER A 101 16.63 -4.43 -1.36
C SER A 101 16.38 -4.03 -2.82
N ARG A 102 15.86 -2.81 -3.07
CA ARG A 102 15.51 -2.32 -4.41
C ARG A 102 16.08 -0.92 -4.65
N GLU A 103 16.52 -0.66 -5.87
CA GLU A 103 16.98 0.67 -6.30
C GLU A 103 15.86 1.50 -6.94
N LEU A 104 14.75 0.84 -7.35
CA LEU A 104 13.63 1.45 -8.04
C LEU A 104 12.30 0.86 -7.55
N LEU A 105 11.31 1.72 -7.39
CA LEU A 105 9.90 1.33 -7.25
C LEU A 105 9.08 2.04 -8.32
N ARG A 106 7.97 1.41 -8.72
CA ARG A 106 7.00 1.91 -9.70
C ARG A 106 5.60 1.97 -9.10
N ALA A 107 4.79 2.85 -9.65
CA ALA A 107 3.37 2.93 -9.32
C ALA A 107 2.57 3.32 -10.57
N ASP A 108 1.46 2.61 -10.80
CA ASP A 108 0.46 3.00 -11.77
C ASP A 108 -0.73 3.59 -11.03
N ILE A 109 -1.06 4.85 -11.32
CA ILE A 109 -2.09 5.59 -10.60
C ILE A 109 -3.14 6.07 -11.58
N ARG A 110 -4.39 5.66 -11.33
CA ARG A 110 -5.53 6.13 -12.11
C ARG A 110 -5.60 7.67 -12.05
N LYS A 111 -5.75 8.33 -13.20
CA LYS A 111 -5.75 9.80 -13.31
C LYS A 111 -6.82 10.46 -12.43
N THR A 112 -7.92 9.77 -12.15
CA THR A 112 -8.97 10.23 -11.24
C THR A 112 -8.61 10.12 -9.76
N ASN A 113 -7.56 9.36 -9.40
CA ASN A 113 -7.13 9.16 -8.01
C ASN A 113 -6.07 10.20 -7.60
N VAL A 114 -6.49 11.45 -7.46
CA VAL A 114 -5.61 12.58 -7.11
C VAL A 114 -4.92 12.37 -5.76
N LYS A 115 -5.62 11.77 -4.77
CA LYS A 115 -5.05 11.50 -3.45
C LYS A 115 -3.87 10.52 -3.50
N ALA A 116 -3.97 9.47 -4.34
CA ALA A 116 -2.87 8.53 -4.53
C ALA A 116 -1.70 9.19 -5.26
N LEU A 117 -1.96 10.04 -6.25
CA LEU A 117 -0.92 10.81 -6.95
C LEU A 117 -0.16 11.70 -5.97
N GLU A 118 -0.85 12.49 -5.16
CA GLU A 118 -0.26 13.37 -4.14
C GLU A 118 0.57 12.58 -3.12
N LEU A 119 0.06 11.42 -2.64
CA LEU A 119 0.79 10.55 -1.72
C LEU A 119 2.11 10.08 -2.33
N ASN A 120 2.09 9.60 -3.57
CA ASN A 120 3.29 9.12 -4.25
C ASN A 120 4.29 10.25 -4.49
N GLN A 121 3.84 11.39 -4.99
CA GLN A 121 4.70 12.56 -5.20
C GLN A 121 5.30 13.10 -3.90
N PHE A 122 4.58 12.99 -2.78
CA PHE A 122 5.09 13.33 -1.45
C PHE A 122 6.34 12.52 -1.08
N PHE A 123 6.41 11.25 -1.45
CA PHE A 123 7.57 10.39 -1.21
C PHE A 123 8.67 10.49 -2.27
N GLY A 124 8.47 11.26 -3.32
CA GLY A 124 9.47 11.51 -4.35
C GLY A 124 9.27 10.73 -5.65
N PHE A 125 8.14 10.06 -5.82
CA PHE A 125 7.78 9.49 -7.12
C PHE A 125 7.61 10.59 -8.16
N LYS A 126 8.03 10.31 -9.39
CA LYS A 126 7.92 11.22 -10.53
C LYS A 126 7.16 10.53 -11.66
N ILE A 127 6.25 11.26 -12.30
CA ILE A 127 5.57 10.80 -13.50
C ILE A 127 6.63 10.62 -14.59
N LYS A 128 6.65 9.45 -15.23
CA LYS A 128 7.56 9.09 -16.32
C LYS A 128 6.84 8.94 -17.66
N ALA A 129 5.60 8.47 -17.59
CA ALA A 129 4.72 8.31 -18.74
C ALA A 129 3.27 8.42 -18.29
N GLU A 130 2.36 8.52 -19.23
CA GLU A 130 0.94 8.44 -19.03
C GLU A 130 0.25 7.83 -20.24
N ASP A 131 -0.91 7.23 -20.03
CA ASP A 131 -1.84 6.81 -21.06
C ASP A 131 -3.20 7.51 -20.87
N SER A 132 -4.28 6.97 -21.45
CA SER A 132 -5.63 7.54 -21.31
C SER A 132 -6.10 7.57 -19.86
N ASP A 133 -5.80 6.55 -19.06
CA ASP A 133 -6.39 6.28 -17.75
C ASP A 133 -5.42 6.42 -16.59
N PHE A 134 -4.11 6.24 -16.83
CA PHE A 134 -3.11 6.12 -15.77
C PHE A 134 -1.92 7.08 -15.96
N PHE A 135 -1.37 7.49 -14.82
CA PHE A 135 0.00 7.97 -14.69
C PHE A 135 0.91 6.82 -14.29
N HIS A 136 2.07 6.71 -14.95
CA HIS A 136 3.12 5.75 -14.65
C HIS A 136 4.27 6.46 -13.93
N LEU A 137 4.48 6.13 -12.66
CA LEU A 137 5.44 6.80 -11.80
C LEU A 137 6.62 5.90 -11.44
N GLU A 138 7.76 6.53 -11.18
CA GLU A 138 8.96 5.88 -10.67
C GLU A 138 9.54 6.63 -9.47
N LEU A 139 10.02 5.85 -8.49
CA LEU A 139 10.81 6.32 -7.37
C LEU A 139 12.17 5.64 -7.38
N LYS A 140 13.24 6.39 -7.61
CA LYS A 140 14.60 5.92 -7.37
C LYS A 140 14.91 6.02 -5.88
N LYS A 141 15.59 5.04 -5.30
CA LYS A 141 16.01 5.01 -3.89
C LYS A 141 16.67 6.32 -3.44
N ALA A 142 17.56 6.88 -4.26
CA ALA A 142 18.23 8.15 -3.97
C ALA A 142 17.25 9.35 -3.85
N ASN A 143 16.05 9.24 -4.41
CA ASN A 143 15.03 10.29 -4.40
C ASN A 143 13.96 10.07 -3.33
N PHE A 144 14.02 8.98 -2.57
CA PHE A 144 13.09 8.73 -1.48
C PHE A 144 13.25 9.79 -0.39
N LYS A 145 12.28 10.68 -0.30
CA LYS A 145 12.29 11.83 0.62
C LYS A 145 10.91 12.06 1.19
N THR A 146 10.87 12.44 2.45
CA THR A 146 9.75 13.20 2.99
C THR A 146 10.08 14.67 2.86
N LYS A 147 9.27 15.43 2.15
CA LYS A 147 9.53 16.86 1.81
C LYS A 147 9.64 17.78 3.03
N LYS A 148 9.21 17.34 4.23
CA LYS A 148 9.22 18.17 5.44
C LYS A 148 9.82 17.39 6.61
N LYS A 149 10.96 17.85 7.13
CA LYS A 149 11.66 17.30 8.30
C LYS A 149 10.71 17.02 9.47
N ARG A 150 9.83 17.97 9.81
CA ARG A 150 8.85 17.86 10.90
C ARG A 150 7.83 16.71 10.70
N ILE A 151 7.45 16.41 9.46
CA ILE A 151 6.56 15.29 9.15
C ILE A 151 7.32 13.98 9.30
N LYS A 152 8.56 13.92 8.82
CA LYS A 152 9.44 12.76 8.96
C LYS A 152 9.61 12.38 10.44
N GLU A 153 9.91 13.34 11.31
CA GLU A 153 10.05 13.14 12.76
C GLU A 153 8.77 12.60 13.41
N LYS A 154 7.59 13.05 12.97
CA LYS A 154 6.30 12.50 13.42
C LYS A 154 6.06 11.08 12.95
N ILE A 155 6.35 10.79 11.69
CA ILE A 155 6.19 9.46 11.09
C ILE A 155 7.12 8.45 11.77
N GLU A 156 8.36 8.83 12.03
CA GLU A 156 9.38 7.96 12.65
C GLU A 156 9.06 7.55 14.09
N LYS A 157 8.15 8.26 14.78
CA LYS A 157 7.66 7.87 16.11
C LYS A 157 6.76 6.63 16.08
N PHE A 158 6.14 6.31 14.95
CA PHE A 158 5.34 5.09 14.83
C PHE A 158 6.25 3.86 14.74
N LYS A 159 6.10 2.95 15.72
CA LYS A 159 6.77 1.65 15.66
C LYS A 159 6.05 0.74 14.69
N CYS A 160 6.80 0.15 13.77
CA CYS A 160 6.28 -0.81 12.79
C CYS A 160 6.94 -2.17 12.96
N TYR A 161 6.17 -3.21 12.72
CA TYR A 161 6.62 -4.59 12.67
C TYR A 161 6.08 -5.26 11.41
N ILE A 162 6.93 -5.95 10.68
CA ILE A 162 6.56 -6.71 9.47
C ILE A 162 6.61 -8.20 9.82
N LYS A 163 5.46 -8.85 9.72
CA LYS A 163 5.29 -10.28 10.02
C LYS A 163 5.17 -11.06 8.71
N GLY A 164 6.08 -12.00 8.49
CA GLY A 164 6.07 -12.85 7.29
C GLY A 164 7.21 -12.54 6.29
N ILE A 165 8.22 -11.79 6.73
CA ILE A 165 9.48 -11.62 6.01
C ILE A 165 10.59 -12.24 6.85
#